data_d18cd2c11a31f5bfa89be8a6e23edb11
#
_entry.id   d18cd2c11a31f5bfa89be8a6e23edb11
#
_cell.length_a   1.000
_cell.length_b   1.000
_cell.length_c   1.000
_cell.angle_alpha   90.00
_cell.angle_beta   90.00
_cell.angle_gamma   90.00
#
_symmetry.space_group_name_H-M   'P 1'
#
loop_
_entity.id
_entity.type
_entity.pdbx_description
1 polymer ?
#
loop_
_entity_poly.entity_id
_entity_poly.type
_entity_poly.pdbx_seq_one_letter_code
_entity_poly.pdbx_strand_id
1 'polypeptide(L)'
;AAFPIPELIRHIDAFALGIKVANPKAKLDVRWIYAWYGPDKAKEAAEALIAEGVDALAFTEDTPAVIEVGQEHTEKGKQIYTFSHYSPMQPYGVDSVVSGQLVDWGIMYVKILQSIKDGTWNNKDMWWLAAEKGAILGGNFKEIINPKFIGDLKSYMIPSKAFGRISAYDLILKRYAQMKKGVHVFDPFTGPIRDNKGKLRIKKGAKASKGDLLSMMYYVDNVVGNIPK
;
A
#
# COMPACT_ATOMS: atom_id res chain seq x y z
N ALA A 1 -10.49 -4.04 4.56
CA ALA A 1 -10.39 -2.59 4.78
C ALA A 1 -11.38 -2.15 5.86
N ALA A 2 -11.02 -1.11 6.68
CA ALA A 2 -11.85 -0.66 7.78
C ALA A 2 -13.14 0.04 7.31
N PHE A 3 -13.03 1.23 6.76
CA PHE A 3 -14.19 2.05 6.36
C PHE A 3 -14.01 2.65 4.96
N PRO A 4 -15.11 2.81 4.16
CA PRO A 4 -15.04 3.39 2.82
C PRO A 4 -14.91 4.93 2.86
N ILE A 5 -13.77 5.41 3.33
CA ILE A 5 -13.42 6.82 3.42
C ILE A 5 -12.29 7.18 2.44
N PRO A 6 -12.12 8.45 2.06
CA PRO A 6 -11.13 8.87 1.07
C PRO A 6 -9.70 8.42 1.37
N GLU A 7 -9.30 8.37 2.63
CA GLU A 7 -7.97 7.89 3.03
C GLU A 7 -7.76 6.44 2.58
N LEU A 8 -8.67 5.54 2.96
CA LEU A 8 -8.53 4.12 2.66
C LEU A 8 -8.74 3.81 1.17
N ILE A 9 -9.64 4.53 0.51
CA ILE A 9 -9.82 4.44 -0.94
C ILE A 9 -8.51 4.80 -1.66
N ARG A 10 -7.84 5.87 -1.24
CA ARG A 10 -6.55 6.29 -1.79
C ARG A 10 -5.46 5.24 -1.57
N HIS A 11 -5.42 4.58 -0.40
CA HIS A 11 -4.48 3.47 -0.15
C HIS A 11 -4.74 2.28 -1.06
N ILE A 12 -6.00 1.87 -1.19
CA ILE A 12 -6.43 0.79 -2.08
C ILE A 12 -6.05 1.10 -3.53
N ASP A 13 -6.36 2.30 -4.00
CA ASP A 13 -6.08 2.72 -5.37
C ASP A 13 -4.58 2.82 -5.64
N ALA A 14 -3.78 3.33 -4.71
CA ALA A 14 -2.31 3.36 -4.85
C ALA A 14 -1.72 1.95 -4.96
N PHE A 15 -2.18 1.03 -4.11
CA PHE A 15 -1.77 -0.37 -4.14
C PHE A 15 -2.18 -1.05 -5.47
N ALA A 16 -3.42 -0.84 -5.91
CA ALA A 16 -3.94 -1.35 -7.18
C ALA A 16 -3.15 -0.83 -8.38
N LEU A 17 -2.79 0.46 -8.40
CA LEU A 17 -1.94 1.04 -9.45
C LEU A 17 -0.55 0.38 -9.47
N GLY A 18 0.02 0.07 -8.30
CA GLY A 18 1.27 -0.68 -8.19
C GLY A 18 1.16 -2.10 -8.75
N ILE A 19 0.12 -2.83 -8.39
CA ILE A 19 -0.20 -4.16 -8.92
C ILE A 19 -0.28 -4.12 -10.45
N LYS A 20 -0.99 -3.16 -11.01
CA LYS A 20 -1.16 -3.02 -12.46
C LYS A 20 0.15 -2.77 -13.21
N VAL A 21 1.13 -2.11 -12.58
CA VAL A 21 2.47 -1.91 -13.17
C VAL A 21 3.22 -3.24 -13.28
N ALA A 22 3.11 -4.10 -12.27
CA ALA A 22 3.78 -5.39 -12.23
C ALA A 22 3.03 -6.46 -13.06
N ASN A 23 1.71 -6.51 -12.90
CA ASN A 23 0.83 -7.44 -13.60
C ASN A 23 -0.46 -6.74 -14.07
N PRO A 24 -0.54 -6.29 -15.33
CA PRO A 24 -1.72 -5.59 -15.86
C PRO A 24 -3.03 -6.41 -15.86
N LYS A 25 -2.93 -7.72 -15.68
CA LYS A 25 -4.10 -8.63 -15.65
C LYS A 25 -4.63 -8.83 -14.22
N ALA A 26 -3.82 -8.54 -13.20
CA ALA A 26 -4.21 -8.74 -11.81
C ALA A 26 -5.32 -7.77 -11.40
N LYS A 27 -6.23 -8.27 -10.57
CA LYS A 27 -7.35 -7.54 -9.99
C LYS A 27 -7.16 -7.43 -8.48
N LEU A 28 -7.79 -6.42 -7.89
CA LEU A 28 -7.84 -6.20 -6.46
C LEU A 28 -9.30 -6.26 -5.99
N ASP A 29 -9.61 -7.20 -5.11
CA ASP A 29 -10.90 -7.32 -4.43
C ASP A 29 -10.84 -6.65 -3.06
N VAL A 30 -11.94 -6.01 -2.64
CA VAL A 30 -12.03 -5.29 -1.37
C VAL A 30 -13.15 -5.83 -0.51
N ARG A 31 -12.83 -6.16 0.73
CA ARG A 31 -13.80 -6.48 1.79
C ARG A 31 -13.78 -5.40 2.86
N TRP A 32 -14.95 -4.88 3.23
CA TRP A 32 -15.13 -3.86 4.25
C TRP A 32 -15.61 -4.49 5.55
N ILE A 33 -14.87 -4.29 6.64
CA ILE A 33 -15.19 -4.88 7.94
C ILE A 33 -15.93 -3.93 8.89
N TYR A 34 -15.99 -2.64 8.54
CA TYR A 34 -16.63 -1.57 9.32
C TYR A 34 -16.15 -1.50 10.77
N ALA A 35 -14.84 -1.67 10.96
CA ALA A 35 -14.15 -1.53 12.24
C ALA A 35 -12.69 -1.13 12.00
N TRP A 36 -12.14 -0.25 12.83
CA TRP A 36 -10.70 0.00 12.87
C TRP A 36 -9.96 -1.14 13.56
N TYR A 37 -10.53 -1.64 14.65
CA TYR A 37 -10.03 -2.80 15.38
C TYR A 37 -11.11 -3.87 15.42
N GLY A 38 -10.93 -4.96 14.72
CA GLY A 38 -11.90 -6.05 14.64
C GLY A 38 -11.25 -7.34 14.16
N PRO A 39 -10.40 -7.99 14.99
CA PRO A 39 -9.61 -9.16 14.58
C PRO A 39 -10.45 -10.30 14.01
N ASP A 40 -11.60 -10.62 14.61
CA ASP A 40 -12.47 -11.69 14.12
C ASP A 40 -13.03 -11.39 12.74
N LYS A 41 -13.50 -10.14 12.51
CA LYS A 41 -14.00 -9.71 11.20
C LYS A 41 -12.89 -9.66 10.14
N ALA A 42 -11.69 -9.24 10.54
CA ALA A 42 -10.53 -9.21 9.66
C ALA A 42 -10.11 -10.62 9.24
N LYS A 43 -10.11 -11.56 10.18
CA LYS A 43 -9.85 -12.99 9.94
C LYS A 43 -10.90 -13.58 8.98
N GLU A 44 -12.19 -13.39 9.26
CA GLU A 44 -13.28 -13.85 8.41
C GLU A 44 -13.17 -13.30 6.97
N ALA A 45 -12.88 -12.02 6.82
CA ALA A 45 -12.71 -11.39 5.51
C ALA A 45 -11.50 -11.94 4.76
N ALA A 46 -10.38 -12.19 5.44
CA ALA A 46 -9.18 -12.78 4.86
C ALA A 46 -9.42 -14.22 4.38
N GLU A 47 -10.05 -15.06 5.23
CA GLU A 47 -10.41 -16.42 4.88
C GLU A 47 -11.36 -16.49 3.68
N ALA A 48 -12.36 -15.60 3.62
CA ALA A 48 -13.29 -15.51 2.48
C ALA A 48 -12.54 -15.18 1.17
N LEU A 49 -11.61 -14.22 1.19
CA LEU A 49 -10.79 -13.87 0.02
C LEU A 49 -9.91 -15.04 -0.41
N ILE A 50 -9.27 -15.74 0.53
CA ILE A 50 -8.44 -16.92 0.23
C ILE A 50 -9.28 -18.06 -0.37
N ALA A 51 -10.50 -18.26 0.10
CA ALA A 51 -11.45 -19.25 -0.44
C ALA A 51 -11.87 -18.90 -1.88
N GLU A 52 -11.93 -17.62 -2.23
CA GLU A 52 -12.18 -17.13 -3.60
C GLU A 52 -10.94 -17.21 -4.51
N GLY A 53 -9.79 -17.68 -4.00
CA GLY A 53 -8.57 -17.91 -4.78
C GLY A 53 -7.57 -16.75 -4.76
N VAL A 54 -7.71 -15.80 -3.85
CA VAL A 54 -6.73 -14.72 -3.65
C VAL A 54 -5.44 -15.32 -3.06
N ASP A 55 -4.30 -14.88 -3.58
CA ASP A 55 -2.94 -15.31 -3.18
C ASP A 55 -2.15 -14.22 -2.46
N ALA A 56 -2.64 -12.98 -2.42
CA ALA A 56 -1.99 -11.86 -1.74
C ALA A 56 -3.03 -11.02 -0.98
N LEU A 57 -2.74 -10.71 0.28
CA LEU A 57 -3.60 -9.96 1.19
C LEU A 57 -2.92 -8.67 1.64
N ALA A 58 -3.59 -7.54 1.49
CA ALA A 58 -3.24 -6.27 2.11
C ALA A 58 -4.43 -5.75 2.92
N PHE A 59 -4.20 -4.93 3.92
CA PHE A 59 -5.26 -4.45 4.80
C PHE A 59 -5.05 -2.99 5.19
N THR A 60 -6.10 -2.38 5.75
CA THR A 60 -6.13 -0.98 6.20
C THR A 60 -6.96 -0.89 7.50
N GLU A 61 -6.70 -1.78 8.43
CA GLU A 61 -7.27 -1.85 9.77
C GLU A 61 -6.14 -2.09 10.80
N ASP A 62 -6.42 -2.07 12.10
CA ASP A 62 -5.39 -1.92 13.13
C ASP A 62 -5.04 -3.24 13.84
N THR A 63 -5.23 -4.41 13.19
CA THR A 63 -4.90 -5.72 13.76
C THR A 63 -3.91 -6.50 12.89
N PRO A 64 -3.13 -7.44 13.44
CA PRO A 64 -2.30 -8.35 12.65
C PRO A 64 -3.09 -9.53 12.06
N ALA A 65 -4.40 -9.65 12.31
CA ALA A 65 -5.19 -10.85 12.01
C ALA A 65 -5.12 -11.30 10.54
N VAL A 66 -5.08 -10.34 9.59
CA VAL A 66 -4.93 -10.66 8.16
C VAL A 66 -3.58 -11.32 7.87
N ILE A 67 -2.52 -10.87 8.54
CA ILE A 67 -1.17 -11.44 8.41
C ILE A 67 -1.11 -12.83 9.04
N GLU A 68 -1.70 -13.01 10.21
CA GLU A 68 -1.76 -14.30 10.92
C GLU A 68 -2.48 -15.35 10.07
N VAL A 69 -3.60 -15.00 9.45
CA VAL A 69 -4.29 -15.89 8.49
C VAL A 69 -3.39 -16.24 7.30
N GLY A 70 -2.72 -15.27 6.71
CA GLY A 70 -1.77 -15.53 5.60
C GLY A 70 -0.63 -16.44 6.02
N GLN A 71 -0.10 -16.29 7.24
CA GLN A 71 0.93 -17.15 7.81
C GLN A 71 0.40 -18.57 8.02
N GLU A 72 -0.77 -18.74 8.66
CA GLU A 72 -1.39 -20.06 8.88
C GLU A 72 -1.59 -20.84 7.57
N HIS A 73 -2.06 -20.18 6.50
CA HIS A 73 -2.22 -20.82 5.19
C HIS A 73 -0.87 -21.20 4.57
N THR A 74 0.12 -20.33 4.71
CA THR A 74 1.48 -20.58 4.20
C THR A 74 2.11 -21.79 4.88
N GLU A 75 1.98 -21.93 6.20
CA GLU A 75 2.46 -23.08 6.98
C GLU A 75 1.75 -24.39 6.59
N LYS A 76 0.50 -24.31 6.15
CA LYS A 76 -0.28 -25.45 5.62
C LYS A 76 0.04 -25.75 4.14
N GLY A 77 1.04 -25.10 3.55
CA GLY A 77 1.53 -25.35 2.19
C GLY A 77 0.84 -24.53 1.09
N LYS A 78 -0.08 -23.61 1.43
CA LYS A 78 -0.66 -22.65 0.49
C LYS A 78 -0.02 -21.29 0.70
N GLN A 79 0.99 -20.91 -0.09
CA GLN A 79 1.65 -19.61 0.03
C GLN A 79 0.63 -18.47 -0.14
N ILE A 80 0.50 -17.64 0.89
CA ILE A 80 -0.24 -16.38 0.88
C ILE A 80 0.73 -15.25 1.19
N TYR A 81 0.79 -14.26 0.31
CA TYR A 81 1.64 -13.09 0.51
C TYR A 81 0.90 -12.01 1.27
N THR A 82 1.53 -11.42 2.29
CA THR A 82 0.94 -10.36 3.09
C THR A 82 1.82 -9.12 3.16
N PHE A 83 1.25 -8.00 3.59
CA PHE A 83 1.94 -6.71 3.66
C PHE A 83 1.63 -6.01 4.99
N SER A 84 2.67 -5.53 5.69
CA SER A 84 2.52 -4.72 6.89
C SER A 84 1.80 -3.39 6.60
N HIS A 85 0.96 -2.95 7.53
CA HIS A 85 0.26 -1.68 7.45
C HIS A 85 0.56 -0.82 8.68
N TYR A 86 1.07 0.39 8.47
CA TYR A 86 1.46 1.40 9.45
C TYR A 86 2.53 0.97 10.47
N SER A 87 2.45 -0.25 10.98
CA SER A 87 3.34 -0.79 12.01
C SER A 87 4.15 -1.99 11.50
N PRO A 88 5.32 -2.29 12.09
CA PRO A 88 6.10 -3.47 11.75
C PRO A 88 5.37 -4.76 12.15
N MET A 89 4.82 -5.47 11.19
CA MET A 89 4.01 -6.68 11.45
C MET A 89 4.66 -7.97 10.93
N GLN A 90 5.87 -7.92 10.39
CA GLN A 90 6.59 -9.12 9.93
C GLN A 90 6.71 -10.22 11.01
N PRO A 91 6.84 -9.93 12.33
CA PRO A 91 6.85 -10.98 13.35
C PRO A 91 5.59 -11.85 13.43
N TYR A 92 4.44 -11.34 12.96
CA TYR A 92 3.17 -12.09 12.90
C TYR A 92 3.05 -12.98 11.65
N GLY A 93 3.98 -12.84 10.69
CA GLY A 93 3.95 -13.58 9.43
C GLY A 93 5.32 -13.65 8.78
N VAL A 94 6.27 -14.33 9.43
CA VAL A 94 7.68 -14.42 8.98
C VAL A 94 7.82 -15.04 7.60
N ASP A 95 6.88 -15.90 7.22
CA ASP A 95 6.85 -16.61 5.95
C ASP A 95 5.84 -16.05 4.95
N SER A 96 5.00 -15.11 5.35
CA SER A 96 3.96 -14.51 4.53
C SER A 96 4.20 -13.02 4.22
N VAL A 97 4.76 -12.24 5.17
CA VAL A 97 4.99 -10.80 4.97
C VAL A 97 6.15 -10.57 4.02
N VAL A 98 5.85 -10.00 2.85
CA VAL A 98 6.85 -9.64 1.82
C VAL A 98 7.50 -8.30 2.11
N SER A 99 6.68 -7.31 2.43
CA SER A 99 7.05 -5.91 2.64
C SER A 99 5.87 -5.20 3.32
N GLY A 100 5.76 -3.89 3.19
CA GLY A 100 4.61 -3.14 3.69
C GLY A 100 4.80 -1.65 3.59
N GLN A 101 3.83 -0.93 4.12
CA GLN A 101 3.84 0.51 4.27
C GLN A 101 3.84 0.82 5.77
N LEU A 102 4.93 1.38 6.25
CA LEU A 102 5.12 1.77 7.64
C LEU A 102 5.06 3.28 7.81
N VAL A 103 4.71 3.73 9.00
CA VAL A 103 4.71 5.14 9.37
C VAL A 103 5.66 5.35 10.54
N ASP A 104 6.63 6.26 10.38
CA ASP A 104 7.49 6.70 11.48
C ASP A 104 6.82 7.87 12.23
N TRP A 105 5.95 7.53 13.15
CA TRP A 105 5.26 8.49 14.01
C TRP A 105 6.23 9.33 14.84
N GLY A 106 7.38 8.76 15.24
CA GLY A 106 8.40 9.42 16.07
C GLY A 106 8.96 10.67 15.38
N ILE A 107 9.32 10.57 14.10
CA ILE A 107 9.81 11.71 13.33
C ILE A 107 8.77 12.83 13.28
N MET A 108 7.49 12.49 13.08
CA MET A 108 6.41 13.48 13.01
C MET A 108 6.22 14.18 14.34
N TYR A 109 6.12 13.42 15.44
CA TYR A 109 5.93 13.99 16.79
C TYR A 109 7.10 14.88 17.22
N VAL A 110 8.34 14.43 16.98
CA VAL A 110 9.53 15.23 17.32
C VAL A 110 9.52 16.56 16.56
N LYS A 111 9.20 16.56 15.26
CA LYS A 111 9.15 17.81 14.47
C LYS A 111 8.01 18.73 14.92
N ILE A 112 6.84 18.20 15.26
CA ILE A 112 5.72 19.01 15.78
C ILE A 112 6.13 19.65 17.11
N LEU A 113 6.66 18.87 18.06
CA LEU A 113 7.12 19.36 19.36
C LEU A 113 8.23 20.40 19.22
N GLN A 114 9.18 20.18 18.31
CA GLN A 114 10.23 21.15 18.02
C GLN A 114 9.65 22.46 17.49
N SER A 115 8.69 22.40 16.55
CA SER A 115 8.05 23.61 16.02
C SER A 115 7.28 24.40 17.07
N ILE A 116 6.65 23.72 18.03
CA ILE A 116 6.00 24.37 19.20
C ILE A 116 7.04 25.08 20.07
N LYS A 117 8.14 24.38 20.41
CA LYS A 117 9.23 24.94 21.19
C LYS A 117 9.85 26.17 20.55
N ASP A 118 10.00 26.13 19.20
CA ASP A 118 10.62 27.22 18.43
C ASP A 118 9.64 28.36 18.08
N GLY A 119 8.36 28.26 18.50
CA GLY A 119 7.31 29.24 18.21
C GLY A 119 6.91 29.30 16.72
N THR A 120 7.24 28.28 15.94
CA THR A 120 6.96 28.22 14.49
C THR A 120 5.77 27.32 14.13
N TRP A 121 5.18 26.68 15.13
CA TRP A 121 4.03 25.80 14.91
C TRP A 121 2.84 26.55 14.28
N ASN A 122 2.14 25.87 13.38
CA ASN A 122 0.92 26.36 12.78
C ASN A 122 -0.01 25.16 12.49
N ASN A 123 -1.29 25.42 12.25
CA ASN A 123 -2.33 24.41 12.01
C ASN A 123 -2.51 24.03 10.53
N LYS A 124 -1.50 24.28 9.68
CA LYS A 124 -1.56 23.88 8.27
C LYS A 124 -1.39 22.37 8.13
N ASP A 125 -2.09 21.81 7.15
CA ASP A 125 -1.94 20.40 6.79
C ASP A 125 -0.50 20.05 6.46
N MET A 126 0.03 19.04 7.10
CA MET A 126 1.34 18.47 6.83
C MET A 126 1.20 17.11 6.13
N TRP A 127 1.95 16.91 5.04
CA TRP A 127 2.04 15.64 4.35
C TRP A 127 3.42 15.05 4.57
N TRP A 128 3.44 13.89 5.24
CA TRP A 128 4.65 13.18 5.62
C TRP A 128 4.80 11.94 4.74
N LEU A 129 5.34 12.17 3.54
CA LEU A 129 5.57 11.12 2.56
C LEU A 129 6.95 10.48 2.76
N ALA A 130 7.38 9.64 1.81
CA ALA A 130 8.69 9.01 1.83
C ALA A 130 9.85 10.02 1.78
N ALA A 131 9.64 11.17 1.13
CA ALA A 131 10.63 12.26 1.06
C ALA A 131 10.86 12.90 2.44
N GLU A 132 9.80 13.06 3.22
CA GLU A 132 9.84 13.60 4.59
C GLU A 132 10.18 12.53 5.63
N LYS A 133 10.40 11.28 5.20
CA LYS A 133 10.68 10.10 6.03
C LYS A 133 9.52 9.68 6.95
N GLY A 134 8.31 10.20 6.72
CA GLY A 134 7.11 9.79 7.46
C GLY A 134 6.57 8.46 7.00
N ALA A 135 6.60 8.19 5.69
CA ALA A 135 6.21 6.91 5.10
C ALA A 135 7.45 6.08 4.72
N ILE A 136 7.49 4.83 5.15
CA ILE A 136 8.61 3.92 4.95
C ILE A 136 8.09 2.65 4.27
N LEU A 137 8.84 2.13 3.30
CA LEU A 137 8.59 0.82 2.70
C LEU A 137 9.30 -0.26 3.51
N GLY A 138 8.58 -1.29 3.95
CA GLY A 138 9.13 -2.44 4.67
C GLY A 138 8.08 -3.26 5.41
N GLY A 139 8.38 -4.51 5.69
CA GLY A 139 7.62 -5.34 6.65
C GLY A 139 8.03 -5.06 8.09
N ASN A 140 9.22 -4.48 8.25
CA ASN A 140 9.79 -3.94 9.48
C ASN A 140 10.65 -2.70 9.16
N PHE A 141 11.15 -1.98 10.18
CA PHE A 141 11.98 -0.77 9.97
C PHE A 141 13.42 -1.03 9.50
N LYS A 142 13.87 -2.27 9.46
CA LYS A 142 15.25 -2.62 9.10
C LYS A 142 15.38 -3.01 7.62
N GLU A 143 14.35 -3.64 7.07
CA GLU A 143 14.38 -4.28 5.77
C GLU A 143 13.21 -3.83 4.89
N ILE A 144 13.54 -3.37 3.70
CA ILE A 144 12.53 -2.96 2.70
C ILE A 144 11.72 -4.17 2.25
N ILE A 145 12.38 -5.30 2.06
CA ILE A 145 11.78 -6.56 1.61
C ILE A 145 12.29 -7.66 2.53
N ASN A 146 11.39 -8.54 2.95
CA ASN A 146 11.76 -9.73 3.70
C ASN A 146 12.78 -10.56 2.90
N PRO A 147 13.95 -10.88 3.48
CA PRO A 147 15.03 -11.61 2.81
C PRO A 147 14.59 -12.90 2.14
N LYS A 148 13.56 -13.58 2.69
CA LYS A 148 12.99 -14.82 2.14
C LYS A 148 12.53 -14.67 0.68
N PHE A 149 12.00 -13.51 0.30
CA PHE A 149 11.43 -13.27 -1.04
C PHE A 149 12.38 -12.58 -2.02
N ILE A 150 13.59 -12.20 -1.59
CA ILE A 150 14.53 -11.46 -2.43
C ILE A 150 14.96 -12.28 -3.67
N GLY A 151 15.18 -13.59 -3.50
CA GLY A 151 15.57 -14.48 -4.59
C GLY A 151 14.53 -14.51 -5.70
N ASP A 152 13.26 -14.74 -5.33
CA ASP A 152 12.14 -14.80 -6.27
C ASP A 152 11.92 -13.46 -6.97
N LEU A 153 11.94 -12.35 -6.21
CA LEU A 153 11.79 -11.02 -6.77
C LEU A 153 12.92 -10.62 -7.72
N LYS A 154 14.14 -11.11 -7.50
CA LYS A 154 15.28 -10.91 -8.42
C LYS A 154 15.14 -11.72 -9.70
N SER A 155 14.56 -12.90 -9.64
CA SER A 155 14.35 -13.76 -10.80
C SER A 155 13.16 -13.32 -11.66
N TYR A 156 12.16 -12.65 -11.06
CA TYR A 156 10.96 -12.21 -11.77
C TYR A 156 11.19 -10.92 -12.56
N MET A 157 11.22 -11.02 -13.89
CA MET A 157 11.51 -9.90 -14.78
C MET A 157 10.23 -9.21 -15.28
N ILE A 158 10.15 -7.90 -15.07
CA ILE A 158 9.02 -7.04 -15.44
C ILE A 158 9.41 -6.13 -16.61
N PRO A 159 8.58 -6.02 -17.66
CA PRO A 159 8.74 -4.98 -18.68
C PRO A 159 8.33 -3.62 -18.09
N SER A 160 9.28 -2.70 -17.98
CA SER A 160 9.04 -1.36 -17.44
C SER A 160 9.26 -0.30 -18.52
N LYS A 161 8.27 0.57 -18.73
CA LYS A 161 8.39 1.71 -19.65
C LYS A 161 9.51 2.68 -19.23
N ALA A 162 9.81 2.78 -17.94
CA ALA A 162 10.80 3.72 -17.42
C ALA A 162 12.22 3.14 -17.34
N PHE A 163 12.36 1.80 -17.22
CA PHE A 163 13.64 1.16 -16.93
C PHE A 163 13.98 -0.01 -17.87
N GLY A 164 13.18 -0.25 -18.90
CA GLY A 164 13.35 -1.42 -19.76
C GLY A 164 12.97 -2.73 -19.04
N ARG A 165 13.60 -3.84 -19.39
CA ARG A 165 13.40 -5.11 -18.70
C ARG A 165 14.19 -5.12 -17.39
N ILE A 166 13.51 -5.24 -16.26
CA ILE A 166 14.08 -5.06 -14.93
C ILE A 166 13.51 -6.12 -13.98
N SER A 167 14.28 -6.57 -12.98
CA SER A 167 13.77 -7.45 -11.94
C SER A 167 12.72 -6.73 -11.08
N ALA A 168 11.76 -7.48 -10.52
CA ALA A 168 10.79 -6.92 -9.58
C ALA A 168 11.50 -6.27 -8.38
N TYR A 169 12.55 -6.92 -7.87
CA TYR A 169 13.38 -6.39 -6.79
C TYR A 169 13.96 -5.01 -7.11
N ASP A 170 14.64 -4.87 -8.25
CA ASP A 170 15.27 -3.61 -8.64
C ASP A 170 14.22 -2.53 -8.96
N LEU A 171 13.08 -2.91 -9.53
CA LEU A 171 11.98 -1.97 -9.78
C LEU A 171 11.45 -1.38 -8.47
N ILE A 172 11.23 -2.20 -7.44
CA ILE A 172 10.80 -1.75 -6.11
C ILE A 172 11.81 -0.76 -5.55
N LEU A 173 13.10 -1.11 -5.51
CA LEU A 173 14.14 -0.25 -4.95
C LEU A 173 14.27 1.08 -5.72
N LYS A 174 14.23 1.04 -7.05
CA LYS A 174 14.29 2.26 -7.89
C LYS A 174 13.06 3.17 -7.67
N ARG A 175 11.86 2.61 -7.60
CA ARG A 175 10.64 3.38 -7.33
C ARG A 175 10.64 3.98 -5.94
N TYR A 176 11.03 3.23 -4.94
CA TYR A 176 11.17 3.76 -3.58
C TYR A 176 12.23 4.86 -3.48
N ALA A 177 13.37 4.71 -4.16
CA ALA A 177 14.38 5.76 -4.25
C ALA A 177 13.84 7.04 -4.94
N GLN A 178 12.98 6.90 -5.95
CA GLN A 178 12.32 8.04 -6.58
C GLN A 178 11.29 8.70 -5.64
N MET A 179 10.49 7.93 -4.92
CA MET A 179 9.54 8.45 -3.92
C MET A 179 10.25 9.26 -2.83
N LYS A 180 11.42 8.79 -2.37
CA LYS A 180 12.26 9.52 -1.39
C LYS A 180 12.80 10.86 -1.90
N LYS A 181 12.80 11.08 -3.22
CA LYS A 181 13.15 12.37 -3.83
C LYS A 181 11.93 13.31 -3.98
N GLY A 182 10.74 12.83 -3.69
CA GLY A 182 9.49 13.58 -3.68
C GLY A 182 8.58 13.33 -4.89
N VAL A 183 7.33 13.76 -4.76
CA VAL A 183 6.27 13.57 -5.75
C VAL A 183 6.56 14.20 -7.12
N HIS A 184 7.48 15.16 -7.18
CA HIS A 184 7.91 15.75 -8.46
C HIS A 184 8.74 14.78 -9.31
N VAL A 185 9.39 13.79 -8.69
CA VAL A 185 10.18 12.75 -9.37
C VAL A 185 9.31 11.55 -9.73
N PHE A 186 8.50 11.08 -8.77
CA PHE A 186 7.58 9.97 -8.99
C PHE A 186 6.36 10.10 -8.09
N ASP A 187 5.18 10.02 -8.71
CA ASP A 187 3.88 10.04 -8.06
C ASP A 187 3.01 8.94 -8.68
N PRO A 188 2.52 7.95 -7.91
CA PRO A 188 1.68 6.88 -8.43
C PRO A 188 0.37 7.39 -9.02
N PHE A 189 -0.12 8.55 -8.56
CA PHE A 189 -1.32 9.20 -9.08
C PHE A 189 -1.04 10.13 -10.28
N THR A 190 -0.07 9.76 -11.11
CA THR A 190 0.18 10.44 -12.40
C THR A 190 -0.62 9.75 -13.51
N GLY A 191 -1.46 10.50 -14.19
CA GLY A 191 -2.36 10.00 -15.24
C GLY A 191 -1.68 9.57 -16.56
N PRO A 192 -2.43 8.85 -17.41
CA PRO A 192 -3.88 8.75 -17.37
C PRO A 192 -4.37 7.68 -16.39
N ILE A 193 -5.31 8.04 -15.52
CA ILE A 193 -5.96 7.10 -14.59
C ILE A 193 -7.47 7.13 -14.86
N ARG A 194 -8.03 5.93 -15.04
CA ARG A 194 -9.48 5.72 -15.19
C ARG A 194 -10.00 5.01 -13.96
N ASP A 195 -11.25 5.28 -13.61
CA ASP A 195 -11.95 4.50 -12.62
C ASP A 195 -12.45 3.15 -13.20
N ASN A 196 -12.94 2.27 -12.34
CA ASN A 196 -13.45 0.95 -12.71
C ASN A 196 -14.79 0.99 -13.49
N LYS A 197 -15.33 2.18 -13.75
CA LYS A 197 -16.46 2.44 -14.66
C LYS A 197 -15.99 3.04 -16.00
N GLY A 198 -14.68 3.13 -16.21
CA GLY A 198 -14.06 3.65 -17.45
C GLY A 198 -13.94 5.16 -17.54
N LYS A 199 -14.44 5.93 -16.56
CA LYS A 199 -14.35 7.39 -16.55
C LYS A 199 -12.90 7.84 -16.32
N LEU A 200 -12.41 8.77 -17.13
CA LEU A 200 -11.10 9.38 -16.95
C LEU A 200 -11.12 10.29 -15.72
N ARG A 201 -10.33 9.97 -14.72
CA ARG A 201 -10.20 10.71 -13.45
C ARG A 201 -9.00 11.65 -13.46
N ILE A 202 -7.86 11.18 -13.94
CA ILE A 202 -6.64 11.98 -14.04
C ILE A 202 -6.15 11.93 -15.48
N LYS A 203 -5.97 13.10 -16.12
CA LYS A 203 -5.53 13.21 -17.51
C LYS A 203 -4.08 12.77 -17.70
N LYS A 204 -3.70 12.37 -18.90
CA LYS A 204 -2.32 11.98 -19.24
C LYS A 204 -1.33 13.07 -18.84
N GLY A 205 -0.31 12.69 -18.04
CA GLY A 205 0.75 13.57 -17.55
C GLY A 205 0.34 14.50 -16.41
N ALA A 206 -0.95 14.64 -16.09
CA ALA A 206 -1.39 15.35 -14.90
C ALA A 206 -1.19 14.51 -13.64
N LYS A 207 -1.04 15.15 -12.49
CA LYS A 207 -1.00 14.52 -11.17
C LYS A 207 -2.30 14.83 -10.42
N ALA A 208 -2.73 13.93 -9.57
CA ALA A 208 -3.82 14.23 -8.63
C ALA A 208 -3.40 15.39 -7.73
N SER A 209 -4.28 16.35 -7.55
CA SER A 209 -4.08 17.41 -6.56
C SER A 209 -4.24 16.85 -5.14
N LYS A 210 -3.74 17.59 -4.14
CA LYS A 210 -3.98 17.26 -2.74
C LYS A 210 -5.49 17.18 -2.43
N GLY A 211 -6.30 18.09 -2.99
CA GLY A 211 -7.75 18.06 -2.86
C GLY A 211 -8.37 16.80 -3.46
N ASP A 212 -7.93 16.38 -4.66
CA ASP A 212 -8.41 15.13 -5.28
C ASP A 212 -8.10 13.91 -4.40
N LEU A 213 -6.90 13.86 -3.81
CA LEU A 213 -6.49 12.76 -2.93
C LEU A 213 -7.27 12.74 -1.60
N LEU A 214 -7.60 13.91 -1.04
CA LEU A 214 -8.37 14.03 0.20
C LEU A 214 -9.87 13.75 0.03
N SER A 215 -10.39 13.86 -1.20
CA SER A 215 -11.80 13.61 -1.53
C SER A 215 -12.01 12.40 -2.44
N MET A 216 -11.01 11.53 -2.59
CA MET A 216 -11.06 10.39 -3.49
C MET A 216 -12.12 9.37 -3.06
N MET A 217 -13.17 9.22 -3.89
CA MET A 217 -14.29 8.29 -3.69
C MET A 217 -14.62 7.58 -5.01
N TYR A 218 -13.60 6.97 -5.61
CA TYR A 218 -13.73 6.07 -6.77
C TYR A 218 -12.63 5.01 -6.71
N TYR A 219 -12.85 3.86 -7.28
CA TYR A 219 -11.84 2.85 -7.49
C TYR A 219 -11.18 3.00 -8.86
N VAL A 220 -9.87 2.76 -8.94
CA VAL A 220 -9.17 2.64 -10.23
C VAL A 220 -9.58 1.36 -10.96
N ASP A 221 -9.31 1.30 -12.27
CA ASP A 221 -9.88 0.35 -13.21
C ASP A 221 -9.56 -1.15 -12.98
N ASN A 222 -8.59 -1.47 -12.15
CA ASN A 222 -8.28 -2.84 -11.75
C ASN A 222 -8.79 -3.23 -10.35
N VAL A 223 -9.54 -2.37 -9.67
CA VAL A 223 -10.25 -2.70 -8.43
C VAL A 223 -11.67 -3.18 -8.75
N VAL A 224 -12.05 -4.31 -8.18
CA VAL A 224 -13.35 -4.96 -8.42
C VAL A 224 -14.42 -4.40 -7.49
N GLY A 225 -15.66 -4.35 -7.97
CA GLY A 225 -16.81 -3.96 -7.15
C GLY A 225 -17.07 -2.47 -7.09
N ASN A 226 -17.86 -2.06 -6.11
CA ASN A 226 -18.24 -0.68 -5.86
C ASN A 226 -17.90 -0.27 -4.43
N ILE A 227 -17.64 1.00 -4.22
CA ILE A 227 -17.55 1.57 -2.88
C ILE A 227 -18.95 1.50 -2.26
N PRO A 228 -19.13 0.93 -1.06
CA PRO A 228 -20.41 0.94 -0.36
C PRO A 228 -20.88 2.38 -0.10
N LYS A 229 -22.20 2.55 -0.05
CA LYS A 229 -22.82 3.85 0.31
C LYS A 229 -22.89 4.01 1.80
#